data_376ed517c0878a32dcf09f5e0d3392a5
#
_entry.id   376ed517c0878a32dcf09f5e0d3392a5
#
_cell.length_a   1.000
_cell.length_b   1.000
_cell.length_c   1.000
_cell.angle_alpha   90.00
_cell.angle_beta   90.00
_cell.angle_gamma   90.00
#
_symmetry.space_group_name_H-M   'P 1'
#
loop_
_entity.id
_entity.type
_entity.pdbx_description
1 polymer ?
#
loop_
_entity_poly.entity_id
_entity_poly.type
_entity_poly.pdbx_seq_one_letter_code
_entity_poly.pdbx_strand_id
1 'polypeptide(L)'
;MANVGLKDLLEAGVHFGHQTRKWNPKMKPYIFIARGGIYIIDLQRTLRALNKACDFLKTVGAKGGTVLFVGTKKQAKVAIREMAEKAGMPYVTERWLGGMLTNHQTIYKSVQKLDEIEAMMNDGRMENFSKKEQLEFSRKFEKLNTNLGGIRKMKGVPDAVFIVDTAEEETAVREASKLNIPIIGIVDTNCDPTLVTYPIPGNDDAIRAITLFTRVVSESIEEGRKTKAEGKDQGVDMAAPKDEPAAASATLDGDDSKVEAAAASADNAAKEAPAAEPAAEPAAAVEAAEGAEKPAEKD
;
A
#
# COMPACT_ATOMS: atom_id res chain seq x y z
N MET A 1 7.04 13.83 -19.64
CA MET A 1 6.71 12.44 -19.26
C MET A 1 7.94 11.80 -18.68
N ALA A 2 7.89 11.26 -17.48
CA ALA A 2 8.91 10.33 -17.02
C ALA A 2 8.91 9.13 -17.98
N ASN A 3 9.85 9.12 -18.91
CA ASN A 3 9.89 8.10 -19.96
C ASN A 3 10.61 6.87 -19.38
N VAL A 4 9.89 6.09 -18.55
CA VAL A 4 10.41 4.84 -17.98
C VAL A 4 10.20 3.74 -18.99
N GLY A 5 11.31 3.13 -19.41
CA GLY A 5 11.29 1.98 -20.30
C GLY A 5 11.40 0.64 -19.57
N LEU A 6 11.20 -0.45 -20.29
CA LEU A 6 11.40 -1.80 -19.75
C LEU A 6 12.83 -2.02 -19.23
N LYS A 7 13.81 -1.34 -19.83
CA LYS A 7 15.23 -1.43 -19.42
C LYS A 7 15.42 -0.84 -18.02
N ASP A 8 14.82 0.32 -17.75
CA ASP A 8 14.92 0.98 -16.44
C ASP A 8 14.29 0.13 -15.33
N LEU A 9 13.14 -0.49 -15.63
CA LEU A 9 12.47 -1.42 -14.70
C LEU A 9 13.32 -2.66 -14.41
N LEU A 10 14.00 -3.19 -15.44
CA LEU A 10 14.87 -4.35 -15.29
C LEU A 10 16.11 -4.01 -14.44
N GLU A 11 16.77 -2.88 -14.73
CA GLU A 11 17.97 -2.40 -14.01
C GLU A 11 17.65 -2.05 -12.53
N ALA A 12 16.45 -1.54 -12.27
CA ALA A 12 15.99 -1.30 -10.91
C ALA A 12 15.60 -2.57 -10.14
N GLY A 13 15.53 -3.74 -10.82
CA GLY A 13 15.20 -5.00 -10.19
C GLY A 13 13.70 -5.16 -9.84
N VAL A 14 12.83 -4.46 -10.56
CA VAL A 14 11.37 -4.47 -10.36
C VAL A 14 10.76 -5.85 -10.61
N HIS A 15 11.39 -6.67 -11.45
CA HIS A 15 10.90 -7.98 -11.86
C HIS A 15 11.05 -9.07 -10.79
N PHE A 16 11.81 -8.85 -9.73
CA PHE A 16 11.93 -9.81 -8.64
C PHE A 16 10.72 -9.72 -7.71
N GLY A 17 10.06 -10.84 -7.50
CA GLY A 17 9.02 -10.98 -6.49
C GLY A 17 9.49 -11.80 -5.30
N HIS A 18 8.56 -12.19 -4.46
CA HIS A 18 8.81 -12.98 -3.26
C HIS A 18 8.99 -14.48 -3.58
N GLN A 19 9.38 -15.24 -2.55
CA GLN A 19 9.52 -16.70 -2.61
C GLN A 19 8.18 -17.36 -2.98
N THR A 20 8.24 -18.44 -3.77
CA THR A 20 7.06 -19.16 -4.27
C THR A 20 6.09 -19.64 -3.19
N ARG A 21 6.58 -19.93 -1.98
CA ARG A 21 5.75 -20.36 -0.84
C ARG A 21 4.90 -19.24 -0.21
N LYS A 22 5.24 -17.97 -0.46
CA LYS A 22 4.57 -16.80 0.16
C LYS A 22 3.64 -16.06 -0.80
N TRP A 23 3.41 -16.60 -1.98
CA TRP A 23 2.67 -15.88 -3.01
C TRP A 23 1.15 -15.85 -2.77
N ASN A 24 0.51 -14.84 -3.33
CA ASN A 24 -0.95 -14.76 -3.37
C ASN A 24 -1.45 -15.29 -4.73
N PRO A 25 -2.39 -16.27 -4.77
CA PRO A 25 -2.94 -16.80 -6.01
C PRO A 25 -3.56 -15.75 -6.94
N LYS A 26 -4.09 -14.66 -6.39
CA LYS A 26 -4.64 -13.54 -7.16
C LYS A 26 -3.59 -12.79 -7.98
N MET A 27 -2.31 -12.93 -7.63
CA MET A 27 -1.19 -12.36 -8.38
C MET A 27 -0.80 -13.17 -9.62
N LYS A 28 -1.36 -14.36 -9.82
CA LYS A 28 -1.09 -15.21 -11.00
C LYS A 28 -1.09 -14.49 -12.35
N PRO A 29 -2.02 -13.55 -12.64
CA PRO A 29 -2.01 -12.81 -13.91
C PRO A 29 -0.77 -11.95 -14.12
N TYR A 30 -0.09 -11.52 -13.06
CA TYR A 30 1.06 -10.61 -13.11
C TYR A 30 2.41 -11.31 -13.04
N ILE A 31 2.41 -12.62 -12.83
CA ILE A 31 3.62 -13.45 -12.75
C ILE A 31 3.98 -13.95 -14.14
N PHE A 32 5.25 -13.79 -14.53
CA PHE A 32 5.80 -14.30 -15.78
C PHE A 32 6.25 -15.75 -15.65
N ILE A 33 7.12 -16.05 -14.67
CA ILE A 33 7.67 -17.38 -14.43
C ILE A 33 8.17 -17.50 -12.99
N ALA A 34 8.33 -18.74 -12.50
CA ALA A 34 9.06 -19.04 -11.27
C ALA A 34 10.48 -19.52 -11.63
N ARG A 35 11.51 -18.93 -11.04
CA ARG A 35 12.92 -19.32 -11.24
C ARG A 35 13.69 -19.23 -9.92
N GLY A 36 14.42 -20.31 -9.58
CA GLY A 36 15.22 -20.32 -8.35
C GLY A 36 14.41 -20.18 -7.06
N GLY A 37 13.14 -20.64 -7.04
CA GLY A 37 12.26 -20.51 -5.87
C GLY A 37 11.69 -19.12 -5.65
N ILE A 38 11.85 -18.19 -6.61
CA ILE A 38 11.32 -16.82 -6.59
C ILE A 38 10.43 -16.61 -7.81
N TYR A 39 9.34 -15.89 -7.66
CA TYR A 39 8.51 -15.45 -8.79
C TYR A 39 9.13 -14.24 -9.51
N ILE A 40 9.02 -14.25 -10.83
CA ILE A 40 9.41 -13.14 -11.68
C ILE A 40 8.15 -12.48 -12.21
N ILE A 41 8.05 -11.16 -12.02
CA ILE A 41 6.91 -10.33 -12.41
C ILE A 41 7.04 -9.93 -13.88
N ASP A 42 5.92 -9.90 -14.60
CA ASP A 42 5.84 -9.46 -15.99
C ASP A 42 5.99 -7.93 -16.10
N LEU A 43 7.17 -7.47 -16.51
CA LEU A 43 7.49 -6.05 -16.65
C LEU A 43 6.64 -5.33 -17.72
N GLN A 44 6.11 -6.03 -18.72
CA GLN A 44 5.22 -5.39 -19.71
C GLN A 44 3.89 -5.02 -19.05
N ARG A 45 3.39 -5.87 -18.17
CA ARG A 45 2.18 -5.57 -17.39
C ARG A 45 2.45 -4.48 -16.38
N THR A 46 3.61 -4.49 -15.72
CA THR A 46 4.04 -3.43 -14.81
C THR A 46 4.06 -2.08 -15.51
N LEU A 47 4.68 -1.99 -16.68
CA LEU A 47 4.78 -0.75 -17.44
C LEU A 47 3.39 -0.20 -17.82
N ARG A 48 2.49 -1.08 -18.29
CA ARG A 48 1.11 -0.68 -18.63
C ARG A 48 0.33 -0.20 -17.42
N ALA A 49 0.47 -0.88 -16.28
CA ALA A 49 -0.18 -0.50 -15.03
C ALA A 49 0.37 0.82 -14.50
N LEU A 50 1.69 1.01 -14.53
CA LEU A 50 2.36 2.25 -14.15
C LEU A 50 1.86 3.43 -14.98
N ASN A 51 1.79 3.30 -16.31
CA ASN A 51 1.30 4.37 -17.18
C ASN A 51 -0.16 4.76 -16.84
N LYS A 52 -1.05 3.78 -16.60
CA LYS A 52 -2.42 4.05 -16.17
C LYS A 52 -2.48 4.80 -14.84
N ALA A 53 -1.63 4.41 -13.88
CA ALA A 53 -1.55 5.10 -12.60
C ALA A 53 -1.01 6.54 -12.75
N CYS A 54 0.00 6.75 -13.61
CA CYS A 54 0.53 8.07 -13.93
C CYS A 54 -0.51 8.98 -14.57
N ASP A 55 -1.30 8.49 -15.52
CA ASP A 55 -2.36 9.27 -16.18
C ASP A 55 -3.44 9.71 -15.18
N PHE A 56 -3.82 8.81 -14.26
CA PHE A 56 -4.72 9.16 -13.17
C PHE A 56 -4.10 10.23 -12.25
N LEU A 57 -2.84 10.06 -11.85
CA LEU A 57 -2.15 11.01 -10.97
C LEU A 57 -1.97 12.40 -11.61
N LYS A 58 -1.75 12.47 -12.93
CA LYS A 58 -1.75 13.73 -13.68
C LYS A 58 -3.11 14.43 -13.58
N THR A 59 -4.19 13.66 -13.70
CA THR A 59 -5.54 14.21 -13.55
C THR A 59 -5.77 14.77 -12.13
N VAL A 60 -5.32 14.06 -11.10
CA VAL A 60 -5.38 14.53 -9.71
C VAL A 60 -4.54 15.79 -9.53
N GLY A 61 -3.31 15.80 -10.06
CA GLY A 61 -2.42 16.96 -10.03
C GLY A 61 -3.01 18.18 -10.73
N ALA A 62 -3.62 18.01 -11.92
CA ALA A 62 -4.28 19.05 -12.68
C ALA A 62 -5.47 19.66 -11.91
N LYS A 63 -6.21 18.86 -11.15
CA LYS A 63 -7.27 19.35 -10.25
C LYS A 63 -6.71 20.10 -9.01
N GLY A 64 -5.42 19.99 -8.74
CA GLY A 64 -4.78 20.50 -7.52
C GLY A 64 -5.06 19.62 -6.31
N GLY A 65 -5.38 18.35 -6.54
CA GLY A 65 -5.67 17.37 -5.51
C GLY A 65 -4.44 17.01 -4.68
N THR A 66 -4.70 16.36 -3.56
CA THR A 66 -3.69 15.91 -2.58
C THR A 66 -3.54 14.40 -2.66
N VAL A 67 -2.30 13.94 -2.83
CA VAL A 67 -1.94 12.51 -2.83
C VAL A 67 -1.14 12.22 -1.57
N LEU A 68 -1.62 11.29 -0.73
CA LEU A 68 -0.91 10.86 0.47
C LEU A 68 0.05 9.71 0.12
N PHE A 69 1.34 9.90 0.41
CA PHE A 69 2.37 8.88 0.21
C PHE A 69 2.53 8.05 1.48
N VAL A 70 2.46 6.72 1.35
CA VAL A 70 2.53 5.79 2.49
C VAL A 70 3.57 4.72 2.24
N GLY A 71 4.44 4.49 3.21
CA GLY A 71 5.38 3.37 3.20
C GLY A 71 6.25 3.36 4.44
N THR A 72 5.98 2.41 5.30
CA THR A 72 6.68 2.27 6.58
C THR A 72 7.88 1.33 6.51
N LYS A 73 8.03 0.57 5.41
CA LYS A 73 9.20 -0.26 5.16
C LYS A 73 10.49 0.57 5.23
N LYS A 74 11.52 0.02 5.88
CA LYS A 74 12.83 0.69 6.01
C LYS A 74 13.40 1.14 4.66
N GLN A 75 13.21 0.33 3.63
CA GLN A 75 13.69 0.60 2.27
C GLN A 75 12.92 1.73 1.58
N ALA A 76 11.66 1.98 1.97
CA ALA A 76 10.78 2.96 1.36
C ALA A 76 10.85 4.35 2.00
N LYS A 77 11.17 4.44 3.30
CA LYS A 77 11.08 5.67 4.10
C LYS A 77 11.77 6.88 3.47
N VAL A 78 13.00 6.71 3.02
CA VAL A 78 13.80 7.82 2.46
C VAL A 78 13.21 8.27 1.13
N ALA A 79 12.97 7.33 0.21
CA ALA A 79 12.45 7.62 -1.11
C ALA A 79 11.06 8.30 -1.04
N ILE A 80 10.18 7.81 -0.16
CA ILE A 80 8.85 8.40 0.03
C ILE A 80 8.94 9.82 0.57
N ARG A 81 9.75 10.04 1.62
CA ARG A 81 9.90 11.39 2.20
C ARG A 81 10.41 12.38 1.17
N GLU A 82 11.53 12.08 0.52
CA GLU A 82 12.16 12.98 -0.44
C GLU A 82 11.23 13.32 -1.63
N MET A 83 10.59 12.31 -2.20
CA MET A 83 9.74 12.52 -3.37
C MET A 83 8.39 13.18 -3.03
N ALA A 84 7.83 12.88 -1.85
CA ALA A 84 6.63 13.56 -1.38
C ALA A 84 6.89 15.04 -1.04
N GLU A 85 8.01 15.33 -0.37
CA GLU A 85 8.43 16.71 -0.09
C GLU A 85 8.67 17.50 -1.38
N LYS A 86 9.33 16.89 -2.36
CA LYS A 86 9.55 17.49 -3.69
C LYS A 86 8.23 17.83 -4.38
N ALA A 87 7.26 16.93 -4.38
CA ALA A 87 5.93 17.17 -4.94
C ALA A 87 5.04 18.07 -4.07
N GLY A 88 5.48 18.44 -2.86
CA GLY A 88 4.67 19.18 -1.88
C GLY A 88 3.44 18.40 -1.41
N MET A 89 3.57 17.08 -1.30
CA MET A 89 2.53 16.15 -0.87
C MET A 89 2.74 15.66 0.56
N PRO A 90 1.65 15.31 1.29
CA PRO A 90 1.76 14.68 2.61
C PRO A 90 2.31 13.26 2.50
N TYR A 91 2.96 12.79 3.58
CA TYR A 91 3.52 11.45 3.64
C TYR A 91 3.47 10.83 5.03
N VAL A 92 3.52 9.49 5.09
CA VAL A 92 3.63 8.67 6.29
C VAL A 92 4.75 7.64 6.07
N THR A 93 5.81 7.73 6.86
CA THR A 93 7.01 6.88 6.72
C THR A 93 7.34 6.06 7.96
N GLU A 94 6.79 6.39 9.14
CA GLU A 94 7.16 5.69 10.37
C GLU A 94 6.14 4.63 10.74
N ARG A 95 4.93 5.04 11.06
CA ARG A 95 3.86 4.12 11.44
C ARG A 95 2.51 4.67 11.02
N TRP A 96 1.71 3.85 10.37
CA TRP A 96 0.32 4.17 10.16
C TRP A 96 -0.44 4.13 11.48
N LEU A 97 -1.05 5.23 11.88
CA LEU A 97 -1.91 5.28 13.06
C LEU A 97 -3.34 4.94 12.63
N GLY A 98 -3.94 3.94 13.28
CA GLY A 98 -5.34 3.60 13.01
C GLY A 98 -6.26 4.81 13.15
N GLY A 99 -7.15 5.00 12.16
CA GLY A 99 -8.05 6.16 12.08
C GLY A 99 -7.44 7.39 11.39
N MET A 100 -6.29 7.26 10.74
CA MET A 100 -5.61 8.39 10.09
C MET A 100 -6.48 9.01 8.98
N LEU A 101 -7.26 8.21 8.27
CA LEU A 101 -8.24 8.66 7.30
C LEU A 101 -9.66 8.63 7.86
N THR A 102 -10.07 7.53 8.47
CA THR A 102 -11.46 7.33 8.94
C THR A 102 -11.81 8.15 10.17
N ASN A 103 -10.83 8.54 10.99
CA ASN A 103 -10.98 9.42 12.15
C ASN A 103 -10.06 10.63 12.06
N HIS A 104 -10.01 11.24 10.87
CA HIS A 104 -9.13 12.34 10.56
C HIS A 104 -9.23 13.52 11.55
N GLN A 105 -10.44 13.81 12.06
CA GLN A 105 -10.64 14.90 13.03
C GLN A 105 -9.83 14.73 14.32
N THR A 106 -9.73 13.49 14.84
CA THR A 106 -8.93 13.19 16.03
C THR A 106 -7.44 13.27 15.75
N ILE A 107 -7.01 12.78 14.58
CA ILE A 107 -5.63 12.90 14.13
C ILE A 107 -5.24 14.37 13.96
N TYR A 108 -6.12 15.19 13.37
CA TYR A 108 -5.89 16.62 13.19
C TYR A 108 -5.74 17.37 14.52
N LYS A 109 -6.52 17.02 15.55
CA LYS A 109 -6.31 17.55 16.91
C LYS A 109 -4.91 17.21 17.46
N SER A 110 -4.38 16.03 17.13
CA SER A 110 -3.02 15.63 17.50
C SER A 110 -1.96 16.41 16.74
N VAL A 111 -2.22 16.75 15.48
CA VAL A 111 -1.37 17.66 14.68
C VAL A 111 -1.39 19.07 15.27
N GLN A 112 -2.57 19.62 15.61
CA GLN A 112 -2.67 20.92 16.28
C GLN A 112 -1.88 20.95 17.59
N LYS A 113 -1.93 19.86 18.37
CA LYS A 113 -1.14 19.75 19.61
C LYS A 113 0.37 19.70 19.35
N LEU A 114 0.80 19.11 18.24
CA LEU A 114 2.20 19.17 17.80
C LEU A 114 2.61 20.63 17.51
N ASP A 115 1.79 21.35 16.78
CA ASP A 115 2.04 22.77 16.44
C ASP A 115 2.05 23.65 17.69
N GLU A 116 1.15 23.41 18.65
CA GLU A 116 1.13 24.11 19.95
C GLU A 116 2.41 23.89 20.75
N ILE A 117 2.89 22.64 20.85
CA ILE A 117 4.13 22.33 21.58
C ILE A 117 5.32 23.01 20.89
N GLU A 118 5.40 22.96 19.56
CA GLU A 118 6.46 23.63 18.80
C GLU A 118 6.45 25.15 19.01
N ALA A 119 5.26 25.78 19.01
CA ALA A 119 5.11 27.18 19.31
C ALA A 119 5.58 27.53 20.74
N MET A 120 5.21 26.71 21.73
CA MET A 120 5.67 26.87 23.12
C MET A 120 7.20 26.78 23.26
N MET A 121 7.84 25.89 22.47
CA MET A 121 9.30 25.76 22.43
C MET A 121 9.97 27.01 21.84
N ASN A 122 9.39 27.55 20.75
CA ASN A 122 9.95 28.70 20.04
C ASN A 122 9.72 30.04 20.77
N ASP A 123 8.58 30.18 21.45
CA ASP A 123 8.19 31.42 22.16
C ASP A 123 8.80 31.55 23.56
N GLY A 124 9.60 30.56 23.99
CA GLY A 124 10.19 30.56 25.34
C GLY A 124 9.21 30.22 26.47
N ARG A 125 7.93 29.96 26.16
CA ARG A 125 6.92 29.57 27.17
C ARG A 125 7.27 28.29 27.92
N MET A 126 8.15 27.47 27.35
CA MET A 126 8.68 26.25 27.98
C MET A 126 9.48 26.54 29.28
N GLU A 127 10.08 27.72 29.42
CA GLU A 127 10.86 28.10 30.58
C GLU A 127 10.01 28.24 31.88
N ASN A 128 8.70 28.47 31.71
CA ASN A 128 7.76 28.56 32.84
C ASN A 128 7.38 27.20 33.43
N PHE A 129 7.76 26.10 32.80
CA PHE A 129 7.51 24.76 33.29
C PHE A 129 8.70 24.17 34.04
N SER A 130 8.44 23.23 34.94
CA SER A 130 9.50 22.49 35.62
C SER A 130 10.36 21.69 34.61
N LYS A 131 11.61 21.44 34.94
CA LYS A 131 12.53 20.64 34.08
C LYS A 131 11.95 19.26 33.70
N LYS A 132 11.17 18.66 34.57
CA LYS A 132 10.51 17.37 34.33
C LYS A 132 9.42 17.51 33.22
N GLU A 133 8.58 18.53 33.34
CA GLU A 133 7.54 18.81 32.38
C GLU A 133 8.11 19.19 31.00
N GLN A 134 9.18 19.99 30.98
CA GLN A 134 9.90 20.32 29.75
C GLN A 134 10.38 19.06 29.02
N LEU A 135 10.93 18.10 29.77
CA LEU A 135 11.37 16.81 29.19
C LEU A 135 10.19 15.97 28.68
N GLU A 136 9.06 15.98 29.37
CA GLU A 136 7.83 15.28 28.93
C GLU A 136 7.28 15.90 27.64
N PHE A 137 7.25 17.23 27.53
CA PHE A 137 6.84 17.92 26.31
C PHE A 137 7.81 17.64 25.15
N SER A 138 9.10 17.67 25.37
CA SER A 138 10.11 17.34 24.34
C SER A 138 9.93 15.92 23.80
N ARG A 139 9.80 14.92 24.69
CA ARG A 139 9.53 13.54 24.27
C ARG A 139 8.21 13.38 23.52
N LYS A 140 7.18 14.12 23.94
CA LYS A 140 5.88 14.12 23.28
C LYS A 140 5.95 14.76 21.90
N PHE A 141 6.67 15.86 21.76
CA PHE A 141 6.94 16.52 20.49
C PHE A 141 7.65 15.59 19.53
N GLU A 142 8.77 14.97 19.94
CA GLU A 142 9.52 14.02 19.13
C GLU A 142 8.63 12.88 18.61
N LYS A 143 7.85 12.27 19.51
CA LYS A 143 6.94 11.16 19.15
C LYS A 143 5.86 11.59 18.17
N LEU A 144 5.24 12.75 18.36
CA LEU A 144 4.22 13.29 17.48
C LEU A 144 4.81 13.71 16.13
N ASN A 145 5.96 14.39 16.14
CA ASN A 145 6.62 14.85 14.94
C ASN A 145 7.09 13.68 14.06
N THR A 146 7.62 12.62 14.66
CA THR A 146 8.02 11.40 13.97
C THR A 146 6.84 10.76 13.23
N ASN A 147 5.66 10.67 13.86
CA ASN A 147 4.53 9.96 13.26
C ASN A 147 3.61 10.85 12.41
N LEU A 148 3.47 12.14 12.73
CA LEU A 148 2.49 13.04 12.12
C LEU A 148 3.14 14.20 11.36
N GLY A 149 4.45 14.38 11.44
CA GLY A 149 5.16 15.49 10.80
C GLY A 149 4.88 15.60 9.30
N GLY A 150 4.84 14.47 8.61
CA GLY A 150 4.60 14.43 7.17
C GLY A 150 3.18 14.81 6.74
N ILE A 151 2.20 14.73 7.64
CA ILE A 151 0.79 15.07 7.34
C ILE A 151 0.34 16.43 7.86
N ARG A 152 1.22 17.20 8.49
CA ARG A 152 0.90 18.54 9.06
C ARG A 152 0.22 19.49 8.07
N LYS A 153 0.62 19.44 6.80
CA LYS A 153 0.08 20.30 5.72
C LYS A 153 -1.21 19.76 5.10
N MET A 154 -1.68 18.58 5.51
CA MET A 154 -2.88 17.97 4.95
C MET A 154 -4.12 18.56 5.59
N LYS A 155 -4.91 19.33 4.80
CA LYS A 155 -6.11 20.05 5.28
C LYS A 155 -7.39 19.21 5.35
N GLY A 156 -7.33 17.93 5.03
CA GLY A 156 -8.51 17.05 4.99
C GLY A 156 -8.14 15.65 4.51
N VAL A 157 -9.14 14.93 4.06
CA VAL A 157 -8.95 13.60 3.47
C VAL A 157 -8.29 13.75 2.10
N PRO A 158 -7.28 12.95 1.74
CA PRO A 158 -6.59 13.05 0.46
C PRO A 158 -7.48 12.54 -0.69
N ASP A 159 -7.23 13.05 -1.91
CA ASP A 159 -7.94 12.64 -3.13
C ASP A 159 -7.47 11.29 -3.67
N ALA A 160 -6.26 10.87 -3.31
CA ALA A 160 -5.70 9.57 -3.63
C ALA A 160 -4.62 9.19 -2.61
N VAL A 161 -4.34 7.88 -2.50
CA VAL A 161 -3.27 7.35 -1.64
C VAL A 161 -2.32 6.53 -2.50
N PHE A 162 -1.01 6.79 -2.38
CA PHE A 162 0.04 5.97 -2.96
C PHE A 162 0.69 5.13 -1.86
N ILE A 163 0.67 3.81 -2.00
CA ILE A 163 1.11 2.86 -0.97
C ILE A 163 2.24 1.98 -1.51
N VAL A 164 3.31 1.87 -0.75
CA VAL A 164 4.39 0.90 -0.97
C VAL A 164 4.18 -0.25 -0.03
N ASP A 165 4.03 -1.47 -0.58
CA ASP A 165 3.68 -2.69 0.14
C ASP A 165 2.27 -2.66 0.76
N THR A 166 1.31 -3.11 -0.03
CA THR A 166 -0.10 -3.15 0.40
C THR A 166 -0.40 -4.24 1.42
N ALA A 167 0.48 -5.23 1.60
CA ALA A 167 0.32 -6.27 2.61
C ALA A 167 0.74 -5.77 4.00
N GLU A 168 1.83 -5.00 4.10
CA GLU A 168 2.25 -4.41 5.39
C GLU A 168 1.30 -3.28 5.80
N GLU A 169 0.84 -2.49 4.83
CA GLU A 169 -0.04 -1.33 5.06
C GLU A 169 -1.54 -1.67 4.95
N GLU A 170 -1.93 -2.89 5.34
CA GLU A 170 -3.32 -3.36 5.23
C GLU A 170 -4.32 -2.41 5.91
N THR A 171 -3.95 -1.79 7.03
CA THR A 171 -4.81 -0.84 7.74
C THR A 171 -5.06 0.41 6.90
N ALA A 172 -4.05 0.94 6.23
CA ALA A 172 -4.17 2.09 5.33
C ALA A 172 -5.07 1.76 4.13
N VAL A 173 -4.87 0.57 3.54
CA VAL A 173 -5.70 0.08 2.42
C VAL A 173 -7.16 -0.04 2.83
N ARG A 174 -7.46 -0.63 3.99
CA ARG A 174 -8.83 -0.77 4.50
C ARG A 174 -9.50 0.58 4.77
N GLU A 175 -8.77 1.52 5.36
CA GLU A 175 -9.31 2.86 5.64
C GLU A 175 -9.58 3.65 4.36
N ALA A 176 -8.67 3.63 3.39
CA ALA A 176 -8.84 4.28 2.11
C ALA A 176 -10.02 3.67 1.32
N SER A 177 -10.12 2.34 1.29
CA SER A 177 -11.25 1.63 0.66
C SER A 177 -12.59 1.98 1.30
N LYS A 178 -12.64 2.08 2.64
CA LYS A 178 -13.87 2.45 3.37
C LYS A 178 -14.37 3.85 3.00
N LEU A 179 -13.46 4.75 2.66
CA LEU A 179 -13.78 6.12 2.26
C LEU A 179 -13.87 6.28 0.74
N ASN A 180 -13.78 5.19 -0.04
CA ASN A 180 -13.75 5.20 -1.49
C ASN A 180 -12.65 6.10 -2.08
N ILE A 181 -11.51 6.19 -1.40
CA ILE A 181 -10.35 6.94 -1.88
C ILE A 181 -9.57 6.03 -2.84
N PRO A 182 -9.27 6.47 -4.06
CA PRO A 182 -8.46 5.70 -5.00
C PRO A 182 -7.09 5.35 -4.44
N ILE A 183 -6.73 4.07 -4.52
CA ILE A 183 -5.45 3.55 -4.03
C ILE A 183 -4.58 3.21 -5.22
N ILE A 184 -3.40 3.80 -5.27
CA ILE A 184 -2.30 3.42 -6.16
C ILE A 184 -1.32 2.63 -5.30
N GLY A 185 -1.03 1.39 -5.64
CA GLY A 185 -0.16 0.56 -4.80
C GLY A 185 0.89 -0.19 -5.60
N ILE A 186 2.10 -0.24 -5.05
CA ILE A 186 3.09 -1.22 -5.48
C ILE A 186 2.66 -2.54 -4.86
N VAL A 187 2.45 -3.54 -5.72
CA VAL A 187 1.90 -4.85 -5.36
C VAL A 187 2.89 -5.92 -5.73
N ASP A 188 3.54 -6.54 -4.76
CA ASP A 188 4.42 -7.68 -4.98
C ASP A 188 3.61 -8.98 -5.01
N THR A 189 4.25 -10.10 -5.27
CA THR A 189 3.64 -11.42 -5.46
C THR A 189 2.94 -11.98 -4.22
N ASN A 190 3.19 -11.44 -3.02
CA ASN A 190 2.54 -11.81 -1.76
C ASN A 190 1.27 -10.98 -1.45
N CYS A 191 1.03 -9.90 -2.19
CA CYS A 191 -0.05 -8.94 -1.95
C CYS A 191 -1.38 -9.35 -2.64
N ASP A 192 -2.49 -8.72 -2.25
CA ASP A 192 -3.79 -8.83 -2.90
C ASP A 192 -4.03 -7.64 -3.84
N PRO A 193 -3.97 -7.82 -5.19
CA PRO A 193 -4.18 -6.73 -6.13
C PRO A 193 -5.63 -6.24 -6.20
N THR A 194 -6.60 -7.02 -5.71
CA THR A 194 -8.03 -6.67 -5.81
C THR A 194 -8.45 -5.55 -4.86
N LEU A 195 -7.64 -5.26 -3.85
CA LEU A 195 -7.88 -4.20 -2.88
C LEU A 195 -7.39 -2.83 -3.37
N VAL A 196 -6.69 -2.79 -4.49
CA VAL A 196 -6.01 -1.59 -5.01
C VAL A 196 -6.69 -1.15 -6.30
N THR A 197 -7.00 0.14 -6.42
CA THR A 197 -7.65 0.71 -7.60
C THR A 197 -6.71 0.70 -8.82
N TYR A 198 -5.45 1.06 -8.58
CA TYR A 198 -4.38 1.07 -9.60
C TYR A 198 -3.20 0.23 -9.11
N PRO A 199 -3.27 -1.11 -9.24
CA PRO A 199 -2.17 -1.99 -8.83
C PRO A 199 -1.00 -1.87 -9.80
N ILE A 200 0.18 -1.60 -9.28
CA ILE A 200 1.45 -1.58 -10.03
C ILE A 200 2.24 -2.81 -9.60
N PRO A 201 2.24 -3.89 -10.38
CA PRO A 201 3.01 -5.08 -10.04
C PRO A 201 4.50 -4.78 -10.02
N GLY A 202 5.18 -5.08 -8.94
CA GLY A 202 6.61 -4.78 -8.81
C GLY A 202 7.18 -5.11 -7.45
N ASN A 203 8.50 -5.12 -7.39
CA ASN A 203 9.27 -5.39 -6.19
C ASN A 203 9.13 -4.25 -5.18
N ASP A 204 8.70 -4.57 -3.98
CA ASP A 204 8.52 -3.63 -2.87
C ASP A 204 9.64 -3.69 -1.81
N ASP A 205 10.66 -4.54 -2.01
CA ASP A 205 11.82 -4.70 -1.13
C ASP A 205 13.09 -4.00 -1.67
N ALA A 206 13.20 -3.86 -2.99
CA ALA A 206 14.38 -3.27 -3.61
C ALA A 206 14.33 -1.73 -3.57
N ILE A 207 15.28 -1.09 -2.87
CA ILE A 207 15.38 0.37 -2.76
C ILE A 207 15.33 1.05 -4.13
N ARG A 208 16.02 0.50 -5.14
CA ARG A 208 16.05 1.07 -6.51
C ARG A 208 14.66 1.03 -7.17
N ALA A 209 13.92 -0.08 -6.99
CA ALA A 209 12.57 -0.24 -7.54
C ALA A 209 11.60 0.75 -6.88
N ILE A 210 11.62 0.84 -5.55
CA ILE A 210 10.79 1.77 -4.78
C ILE A 210 11.10 3.22 -5.18
N THR A 211 12.38 3.60 -5.25
CA THR A 211 12.79 4.96 -5.64
C THR A 211 12.33 5.28 -7.07
N LEU A 212 12.44 4.34 -8.00
CA LEU A 212 11.97 4.52 -9.37
C LEU A 212 10.47 4.80 -9.41
N PHE A 213 9.65 3.95 -8.78
CA PHE A 213 8.21 4.12 -8.75
C PHE A 213 7.79 5.42 -8.07
N THR A 214 8.34 5.70 -6.90
CA THR A 214 8.00 6.89 -6.11
C THR A 214 8.38 8.17 -6.87
N ARG A 215 9.52 8.18 -7.57
CA ARG A 215 9.94 9.27 -8.44
C ARG A 215 8.94 9.49 -9.58
N VAL A 216 8.57 8.44 -10.30
CA VAL A 216 7.64 8.52 -11.44
C VAL A 216 6.28 9.03 -10.99
N VAL A 217 5.78 8.56 -9.85
CA VAL A 217 4.53 9.03 -9.22
C VAL A 217 4.62 10.52 -8.89
N SER A 218 5.69 10.95 -8.23
CA SER A 218 5.94 12.36 -7.89
C SER A 218 5.98 13.26 -9.12
N GLU A 219 6.76 12.88 -10.15
CA GLU A 219 6.89 13.61 -11.40
C GLU A 219 5.55 13.71 -12.16
N SER A 220 4.72 12.65 -12.13
CA SER A 220 3.40 12.66 -12.76
C SER A 220 2.44 13.65 -12.11
N ILE A 221 2.48 13.78 -10.78
CA ILE A 221 1.69 14.76 -10.03
C ILE A 221 2.15 16.19 -10.36
N GLU A 222 3.48 16.41 -10.39
CA GLU A 222 4.05 17.72 -10.75
C GLU A 222 3.69 18.13 -12.19
N GLU A 223 3.74 17.18 -13.13
CA GLU A 223 3.35 17.41 -14.53
C GLU A 223 1.88 17.83 -14.62
N GLY A 224 0.98 17.14 -13.93
CA GLY A 224 -0.43 17.53 -13.87
C GLY A 224 -0.64 18.93 -13.30
N ARG A 225 0.11 19.30 -12.26
CA ARG A 225 0.06 20.68 -11.69
C ARG A 225 0.53 21.75 -12.67
N LYS A 226 1.59 21.48 -13.46
CA LYS A 226 2.09 22.40 -14.49
C LYS A 226 1.06 22.62 -15.59
N THR A 227 0.43 21.55 -16.06
CA THR A 227 -0.63 21.64 -17.09
C THR A 227 -1.80 22.55 -16.63
N LYS A 228 -2.16 22.49 -15.33
CA LYS A 228 -3.16 23.43 -14.78
C LYS A 228 -2.69 24.89 -14.77
N ALA A 229 -1.42 25.12 -14.46
CA ALA A 229 -0.87 26.47 -14.43
C ALA A 229 -0.87 27.08 -15.85
N GLU A 230 -0.44 26.30 -16.85
CA GLU A 230 -0.42 26.68 -18.26
C GLU A 230 -1.83 26.85 -18.84
N GLY A 231 -2.79 25.96 -18.49
CA GLY A 231 -4.20 26.06 -18.93
C GLY A 231 -4.94 27.25 -18.33
N LYS A 232 -4.58 27.74 -17.14
CA LYS A 232 -5.14 28.95 -16.56
C LYS A 232 -4.70 30.21 -17.30
N ASP A 233 -3.52 30.20 -17.90
CA ASP A 233 -2.98 31.33 -18.63
C ASP A 233 -3.61 31.44 -20.04
N GLN A 234 -4.19 30.34 -20.55
CA GLN A 234 -4.81 30.28 -21.89
C GLN A 234 -6.35 30.35 -21.91
N GLY A 235 -6.99 30.52 -20.75
CA GLY A 235 -8.45 30.77 -20.67
C GLY A 235 -9.34 29.67 -21.24
N VAL A 236 -8.90 28.41 -21.27
CA VAL A 236 -9.69 27.28 -21.78
C VAL A 236 -10.41 26.61 -20.60
N ASP A 237 -11.70 26.86 -20.53
CA ASP A 237 -12.65 26.17 -19.65
C ASP A 237 -12.78 24.72 -20.12
N MET A 238 -11.99 23.81 -19.54
CA MET A 238 -12.09 22.38 -19.83
C MET A 238 -13.26 21.80 -19.04
N ALA A 239 -14.42 21.74 -19.70
CA ALA A 239 -15.56 20.96 -19.24
C ALA A 239 -15.17 19.50 -18.97
N ALA A 240 -15.48 19.00 -17.78
CA ALA A 240 -15.23 17.63 -17.38
C ALA A 240 -15.94 16.65 -18.30
N PRO A 241 -15.29 15.56 -18.76
CA PRO A 241 -16.00 14.45 -19.35
C PRO A 241 -16.86 13.78 -18.29
N LYS A 242 -18.16 13.71 -18.55
CA LYS A 242 -19.09 12.88 -17.79
C LYS A 242 -18.81 11.43 -18.16
N ASP A 243 -18.18 10.68 -17.28
CA ASP A 243 -18.07 9.23 -17.41
C ASP A 243 -19.45 8.62 -17.11
N GLU A 244 -20.12 8.18 -18.16
CA GLU A 244 -21.20 7.22 -18.07
C GLU A 244 -20.64 5.84 -17.72
N PRO A 245 -21.27 5.09 -16.79
CA PRO A 245 -20.90 3.69 -16.57
C PRO A 245 -21.36 2.86 -17.75
N ALA A 246 -20.43 2.29 -18.49
CA ALA A 246 -20.69 1.33 -19.56
C ALA A 246 -21.28 0.04 -18.94
N ALA A 247 -22.60 -0.03 -18.92
CA ALA A 247 -23.34 -1.27 -18.78
C ALA A 247 -23.33 -1.97 -20.14
N ALA A 248 -22.52 -3.00 -20.27
CA ALA A 248 -22.57 -3.90 -21.43
C ALA A 248 -23.75 -4.86 -21.27
N SER A 249 -24.91 -4.49 -21.80
CA SER A 249 -25.98 -5.42 -22.14
C SER A 249 -25.79 -5.88 -23.59
N ALA A 250 -25.25 -7.08 -23.76
CA ALA A 250 -25.26 -7.75 -25.05
C ALA A 250 -26.61 -8.44 -25.22
N THR A 251 -27.50 -7.85 -25.99
CA THR A 251 -28.66 -8.53 -26.58
C THR A 251 -28.18 -9.25 -27.82
N LEU A 252 -28.25 -10.58 -27.80
CA LEU A 252 -28.20 -11.39 -28.98
C LEU A 252 -29.64 -11.72 -29.38
N ASP A 253 -30.11 -11.13 -30.43
CA ASP A 253 -31.32 -11.53 -31.15
C ASP A 253 -31.02 -12.77 -32.00
N GLY A 254 -32.03 -13.62 -32.00
CA GLY A 254 -32.18 -14.95 -32.46
C GLY A 254 -31.85 -15.33 -33.89
N ASP A 255 -31.76 -16.60 -34.10
CA ASP A 255 -32.60 -17.28 -35.07
C ASP A 255 -32.71 -18.78 -34.77
N ASP A 256 -33.92 -19.27 -35.05
CA ASP A 256 -34.42 -20.62 -34.85
C ASP A 256 -33.71 -21.67 -35.73
N SER A 257 -33.47 -22.87 -35.21
CA SER A 257 -34.10 -24.08 -35.73
C SER A 257 -33.60 -25.36 -35.02
N LYS A 258 -34.61 -26.04 -34.44
CA LYS A 258 -34.79 -27.51 -34.31
C LYS A 258 -33.57 -28.42 -34.37
N VAL A 259 -33.41 -29.27 -33.38
CA VAL A 259 -33.68 -30.72 -33.49
C VAL A 259 -33.91 -31.34 -32.08
N GLU A 260 -34.93 -32.19 -32.08
CA GLU A 260 -35.48 -32.98 -30.99
C GLU A 260 -34.55 -34.05 -30.39
N ALA A 261 -34.79 -34.25 -29.09
CA ALA A 261 -34.93 -35.55 -28.42
C ALA A 261 -33.78 -36.54 -28.36
N ALA A 262 -33.34 -36.83 -27.15
CA ALA A 262 -33.44 -38.20 -26.59
C ALA A 262 -33.29 -38.15 -25.09
N ALA A 263 -34.33 -38.68 -24.46
CA ALA A 263 -34.45 -38.94 -23.01
C ALA A 263 -33.75 -40.21 -22.61
N ALA A 264 -33.59 -40.32 -21.34
CA ALA A 264 -33.68 -41.52 -20.48
C ALA A 264 -32.39 -41.77 -19.66
N SER A 265 -32.51 -41.48 -18.36
CA SER A 265 -32.76 -42.43 -17.26
C SER A 265 -31.58 -43.32 -16.84
N ALA A 266 -31.22 -43.18 -15.60
CA ALA A 266 -31.13 -44.18 -14.51
C ALA A 266 -30.21 -43.58 -13.43
N ASP A 267 -30.67 -43.19 -12.31
CA ASP A 267 -31.19 -43.88 -11.13
C ASP A 267 -30.12 -44.65 -10.35
N ASN A 268 -29.92 -44.18 -9.15
CA ASN A 268 -29.77 -44.90 -7.89
C ASN A 268 -28.55 -45.81 -7.66
N ALA A 269 -27.72 -45.43 -6.67
CA ALA A 269 -27.50 -46.31 -5.51
C ALA A 269 -26.68 -45.58 -4.43
N ALA A 270 -27.34 -45.43 -3.33
CA ALA A 270 -26.78 -45.16 -2.01
C ALA A 270 -25.94 -46.36 -1.55
N LYS A 271 -24.95 -46.08 -0.71
CA LYS A 271 -24.74 -46.69 0.60
C LYS A 271 -23.31 -46.56 1.12
N GLU A 272 -23.28 -46.03 2.26
CA GLU A 272 -22.71 -46.50 3.53
C GLU A 272 -21.23 -46.18 3.80
N ALA A 273 -21.09 -45.34 4.80
CA ALA A 273 -19.92 -45.24 5.68
C ALA A 273 -19.73 -46.55 6.50
N PRO A 274 -18.55 -46.77 7.06
CA PRO A 274 -18.56 -46.62 8.51
C PRO A 274 -17.33 -45.86 9.10
N ALA A 275 -17.61 -45.28 10.26
CA ALA A 275 -16.73 -44.72 11.23
C ALA A 275 -15.81 -45.80 11.89
N ALA A 276 -14.64 -45.36 12.28
CA ALA A 276 -13.92 -45.96 13.42
C ALA A 276 -12.95 -44.91 14.00
N GLU A 277 -13.26 -44.42 15.16
CA GLU A 277 -12.41 -43.92 16.23
C GLU A 277 -11.84 -45.10 17.04
N PRO A 278 -11.09 -44.82 18.13
CA PRO A 278 -9.72 -44.32 18.29
C PRO A 278 -8.86 -45.33 19.11
N ALA A 279 -7.57 -45.12 19.20
CA ALA A 279 -6.74 -45.72 20.30
C ALA A 279 -5.48 -44.87 20.43
N ALA A 280 -5.37 -44.13 21.50
CA ALA A 280 -4.79 -44.44 22.81
C ALA A 280 -3.26 -44.25 22.85
N GLU A 281 -2.89 -43.21 23.62
CA GLU A 281 -1.59 -43.05 24.27
C GLU A 281 -1.18 -44.33 25.04
N PRO A 282 0.12 -44.49 25.34
CA PRO A 282 0.44 -44.38 26.76
C PRO A 282 1.67 -43.54 27.08
N ALA A 283 1.56 -42.98 28.28
CA ALA A 283 2.51 -42.20 29.06
C ALA A 283 3.58 -43.08 29.75
N ALA A 284 4.50 -42.34 30.39
CA ALA A 284 5.43 -42.68 31.48
C ALA A 284 6.78 -43.29 31.03
N ALA A 285 7.92 -42.95 31.61
CA ALA A 285 8.28 -42.40 32.91
C ALA A 285 9.75 -41.94 32.83
N VAL A 286 10.07 -40.79 33.47
CA VAL A 286 10.89 -40.66 34.65
C VAL A 286 12.30 -41.32 34.58
N GLU A 287 13.38 -40.56 34.69
CA GLU A 287 14.26 -40.53 35.84
C GLU A 287 15.40 -39.51 35.73
N ALA A 288 15.68 -38.97 36.86
CA ALA A 288 16.62 -37.98 37.28
C ALA A 288 18.06 -38.48 37.39
N ALA A 289 19.02 -37.57 37.27
CA ALA A 289 20.28 -37.53 38.01
C ALA A 289 20.91 -36.17 37.76
N GLU A 290 20.92 -35.24 38.66
CA GLU A 290 21.76 -34.95 39.80
C GLU A 290 23.28 -35.03 39.56
N GLY A 291 23.97 -33.92 39.91
CA GLY A 291 25.43 -33.83 40.10
C GLY A 291 25.98 -32.54 39.52
N ALA A 292 25.91 -31.43 40.17
CA ALA A 292 26.82 -30.87 41.19
C ALA A 292 28.27 -30.76 40.66
N GLU A 293 28.76 -29.53 40.44
CA GLU A 293 29.87 -28.92 41.21
C GLU A 293 30.38 -27.64 40.58
N LYS A 294 30.29 -26.58 41.33
CA LYS A 294 31.24 -25.46 41.34
C LYS A 294 32.42 -25.90 42.26
N PRO A 295 33.65 -25.37 42.21
CA PRO A 295 33.90 -23.94 42.42
C PRO A 295 35.23 -23.37 41.86
N ALA A 296 35.38 -22.07 42.08
CA ALA A 296 36.55 -21.24 42.46
C ALA A 296 37.62 -20.98 41.40
N GLU A 297 37.79 -19.70 41.03
CA GLU A 297 38.60 -18.62 41.62
C GLU A 297 40.11 -18.66 41.31
N LYS A 298 40.64 -17.47 40.98
CA LYS A 298 42.03 -16.95 40.92
C LYS A 298 42.75 -17.19 39.58
N ASP A 299 43.21 -16.15 38.91
CA ASP A 299 44.02 -14.96 39.23
C ASP A 299 43.68 -13.84 38.25
#